data_5b245633e629ab29c0a8a0a45481e8f9
#
_entry.id   5b245633e629ab29c0a8a0a45481e8f9
#
_cell.length_a   1.000
_cell.length_b   1.000
_cell.length_c   1.000
_cell.angle_alpha   90.00
_cell.angle_beta   90.00
_cell.angle_gamma   90.00
#
_symmetry.space_group_name_H-M   'P 1'
#
loop_
_entity.id
_entity.type
_entity.pdbx_description
1 polymer ?
#
loop_
_entity_poly.entity_id
_entity_poly.type
_entity_poly.pdbx_seq_one_letter_code
_entity_poly.pdbx_strand_id
1 'polypeptide(L)'
;MRNRNTIWLIWVLPLAVLSVVGLQTLGINRVIELRGQIFDREVGRSLTEISEGIMVTADISFEDLAQSADANFTDNAPLNGPSRKIVRFMENTNIDSILHAELRKNGVEAEAVFGAFDKYDQPEYLDQASEPYRDELVDYGYSYELGGLELRVYFPEKNHYLHKDGLAAFGLSGLLLLMIFVGLVYVYYSVKQ
;
A
#
# COMPACT_ATOMS: atom_id res chain seq x y z
N MET A 1 -6.60 -60.80 7.66
CA MET A 1 -6.79 -59.57 8.50
C MET A 1 -6.32 -58.36 7.70
N ARG A 2 -7.09 -57.93 6.74
CA ARG A 2 -6.71 -56.82 5.83
C ARG A 2 -7.03 -55.49 6.48
N ASN A 3 -6.04 -54.98 7.15
CA ASN A 3 -5.64 -53.57 7.26
C ASN A 3 -6.73 -52.53 7.48
N ARG A 4 -7.37 -52.58 8.66
CA ARG A 4 -8.07 -51.43 9.25
C ARG A 4 -7.14 -50.22 9.37
N ASN A 5 -5.84 -50.44 9.54
CA ASN A 5 -4.82 -49.39 9.61
C ASN A 5 -4.52 -48.73 8.24
N THR A 6 -4.64 -49.45 7.12
CA THR A 6 -4.41 -48.87 5.79
C THR A 6 -5.56 -47.98 5.35
N ILE A 7 -6.80 -48.30 5.75
CA ILE A 7 -7.97 -47.46 5.45
C ILE A 7 -7.88 -46.14 6.21
N TRP A 8 -7.43 -46.17 7.46
CA TRP A 8 -7.21 -44.99 8.25
C TRP A 8 -6.17 -44.03 7.63
N LEU A 9 -5.07 -44.58 7.11
CA LEU A 9 -4.01 -43.84 6.45
C LEU A 9 -4.49 -43.13 5.17
N ILE A 10 -5.40 -43.77 4.42
CA ILE A 10 -5.97 -43.23 3.17
C ILE A 10 -6.84 -41.98 3.46
N TRP A 11 -7.49 -41.90 4.60
CA TRP A 11 -8.36 -40.78 4.95
C TRP A 11 -7.65 -39.70 5.79
N VAL A 12 -6.76 -40.10 6.70
CA VAL A 12 -6.05 -39.16 7.59
C VAL A 12 -5.02 -38.34 6.82
N LEU A 13 -4.34 -38.93 5.81
CA LEU A 13 -3.32 -38.21 5.05
C LEU A 13 -3.87 -37.06 4.22
N PRO A 14 -4.93 -37.22 3.40
CA PRO A 14 -5.54 -36.07 2.69
C PRO A 14 -6.10 -35.02 3.64
N LEU A 15 -6.68 -35.44 4.76
CA LEU A 15 -7.20 -34.50 5.75
C LEU A 15 -6.08 -33.65 6.39
N ALA A 16 -4.95 -34.30 6.70
CA ALA A 16 -3.77 -33.59 7.22
C ALA A 16 -3.22 -32.58 6.20
N VAL A 17 -3.10 -32.98 4.93
CA VAL A 17 -2.66 -32.08 3.85
C VAL A 17 -3.60 -30.91 3.68
N LEU A 18 -4.92 -31.14 3.64
CA LEU A 18 -5.92 -30.09 3.55
C LEU A 18 -5.85 -29.10 4.75
N SER A 19 -5.64 -29.66 5.96
CA SER A 19 -5.48 -28.83 7.16
C SER A 19 -4.24 -27.93 7.09
N VAL A 20 -3.11 -28.45 6.61
CA VAL A 20 -1.88 -27.67 6.46
C VAL A 20 -2.05 -26.60 5.38
N VAL A 21 -2.66 -26.92 4.23
CA VAL A 21 -2.96 -25.93 3.19
C VAL A 21 -3.89 -24.85 3.71
N GLY A 22 -4.92 -25.22 4.47
CA GLY A 22 -5.83 -24.26 5.08
C GLY A 22 -5.11 -23.31 6.05
N LEU A 23 -4.27 -23.84 6.94
CA LEU A 23 -3.46 -23.04 7.86
C LEU A 23 -2.48 -22.10 7.14
N GLN A 24 -1.87 -22.56 6.07
CA GLN A 24 -0.97 -21.75 5.25
C GLN A 24 -1.72 -20.58 4.58
N THR A 25 -2.90 -20.86 4.02
CA THR A 25 -3.73 -19.81 3.38
C THR A 25 -4.14 -18.73 4.40
N LEU A 26 -4.55 -19.16 5.61
CA LEU A 26 -4.86 -18.21 6.70
C LEU A 26 -3.62 -17.41 7.12
N GLY A 27 -2.46 -18.04 7.21
CA GLY A 27 -1.20 -17.37 7.55
C GLY A 27 -0.82 -16.31 6.53
N ILE A 28 -0.96 -16.61 5.24
CA ILE A 28 -0.64 -15.66 4.15
C ILE A 28 -1.59 -14.46 4.18
N ASN A 29 -2.89 -14.69 4.30
CA ASN A 29 -3.85 -13.60 4.37
C ASN A 29 -3.54 -12.66 5.55
N ARG A 30 -3.14 -13.22 6.70
CA ARG A 30 -2.74 -12.44 7.86
C ARG A 30 -1.47 -11.61 7.60
N VAL A 31 -0.50 -12.18 6.90
CA VAL A 31 0.74 -11.47 6.54
C VAL A 31 0.44 -10.32 5.57
N ILE A 32 -0.40 -10.54 4.56
CA ILE A 32 -0.81 -9.51 3.61
C ILE A 32 -1.55 -8.37 4.32
N GLU A 33 -2.47 -8.70 5.22
CA GLU A 33 -3.19 -7.72 6.04
C GLU A 33 -2.24 -6.88 6.90
N LEU A 34 -1.32 -7.52 7.62
CA LEU A 34 -0.31 -6.83 8.43
C LEU A 34 0.59 -5.93 7.59
N ARG A 35 1.01 -6.39 6.41
CA ARG A 35 1.79 -5.57 5.47
C ARG A 35 0.99 -4.38 4.98
N GLY A 36 -0.29 -4.56 4.69
CA GLY A 36 -1.18 -3.46 4.32
C GLY A 36 -1.22 -2.39 5.43
N GLN A 37 -1.37 -2.79 6.68
CA GLN A 37 -1.38 -1.87 7.83
C GLN A 37 -0.04 -1.15 8.03
N ILE A 38 1.08 -1.86 7.83
CA ILE A 38 2.42 -1.25 7.90
C ILE A 38 2.59 -0.25 6.76
N PHE A 39 2.24 -0.64 5.54
CA PHE A 39 2.29 0.22 4.36
C PHE A 39 1.48 1.51 4.56
N ASP A 40 0.23 1.39 5.01
CA ASP A 40 -0.64 2.54 5.25
C ASP A 40 -0.06 3.49 6.31
N ARG A 41 0.56 2.95 7.36
CA ARG A 41 1.23 3.73 8.40
C ARG A 41 2.45 4.48 7.86
N GLU A 42 3.31 3.79 7.11
CA GLU A 42 4.54 4.40 6.58
C GLU A 42 4.22 5.44 5.50
N VAL A 43 3.19 5.21 4.68
CA VAL A 43 2.67 6.23 3.75
C VAL A 43 2.17 7.46 4.51
N GLY A 44 1.33 7.27 5.54
CA GLY A 44 0.83 8.37 6.35
C GLY A 44 1.96 9.17 6.99
N ARG A 45 2.98 8.49 7.52
CA ARG A 45 4.18 9.15 8.06
C ARG A 45 4.93 9.94 7.01
N SER A 46 5.18 9.33 5.84
CA SER A 46 5.87 10.01 4.74
C SER A 46 5.13 11.26 4.28
N LEU A 47 3.80 11.19 4.16
CA LEU A 47 2.99 12.34 3.77
C LEU A 47 3.07 13.47 4.80
N THR A 48 3.09 13.14 6.09
CA THR A 48 3.30 14.13 7.15
C THR A 48 4.67 14.81 7.02
N GLU A 49 5.75 14.03 6.86
CA GLU A 49 7.12 14.57 6.72
C GLU A 49 7.26 15.41 5.45
N ILE A 50 6.65 15.00 4.34
CA ILE A 50 6.63 15.76 3.07
C ILE A 50 5.87 17.07 3.23
N SER A 51 4.69 17.04 3.83
CA SER A 51 3.86 18.23 4.02
C SER A 51 4.54 19.26 4.91
N GLU A 52 5.16 18.84 5.99
CA GLU A 52 5.98 19.70 6.85
C GLU A 52 7.15 20.30 6.07
N GLY A 53 7.85 19.49 5.26
CA GLY A 53 8.93 19.93 4.40
C GLY A 53 8.49 20.98 3.37
N ILE A 54 7.33 20.77 2.74
CA ILE A 54 6.74 21.73 1.78
C ILE A 54 6.39 23.04 2.49
N MET A 55 5.71 22.99 3.64
CA MET A 55 5.33 24.18 4.40
C MET A 55 6.54 25.01 4.82
N VAL A 56 7.59 24.37 5.33
CA VAL A 56 8.83 25.06 5.72
C VAL A 56 9.53 25.67 4.52
N THR A 57 9.63 24.95 3.41
CA THR A 57 10.37 25.41 2.23
C THR A 57 9.60 26.48 1.45
N ALA A 58 8.26 26.41 1.42
CA ALA A 58 7.40 27.43 0.81
C ALA A 58 7.22 28.67 1.68
N ASP A 59 7.88 28.75 2.85
CA ASP A 59 7.78 29.86 3.82
C ASP A 59 6.32 30.18 4.19
N ILE A 60 5.60 29.13 4.59
CA ILE A 60 4.20 29.22 5.01
C ILE A 60 4.15 29.22 6.53
N SER A 61 3.66 30.32 7.11
CA SER A 61 3.52 30.45 8.55
C SER A 61 2.22 29.81 9.06
N PHE A 62 2.18 29.47 10.36
CA PHE A 62 0.95 29.03 11.02
C PHE A 62 -0.18 30.11 10.93
N GLU A 63 0.17 31.39 10.88
CA GLU A 63 -0.80 32.50 10.71
C GLU A 63 -1.42 32.47 9.31
N ASP A 64 -0.63 32.16 8.26
CA ASP A 64 -1.13 31.98 6.90
C ASP A 64 -2.15 30.82 6.82
N LEU A 65 -1.90 29.73 7.54
CA LEU A 65 -2.80 28.57 7.61
C LEU A 65 -4.12 28.89 8.32
N ALA A 66 -4.05 29.60 9.44
CA ALA A 66 -5.24 30.02 10.19
C ALA A 66 -6.14 30.95 9.36
N GLN A 67 -5.56 31.90 8.62
CA GLN A 67 -6.31 32.78 7.72
C GLN A 67 -6.94 32.03 6.54
N SER A 68 -6.30 30.99 6.03
CA SER A 68 -6.86 30.18 4.92
C SER A 68 -8.03 29.32 5.37
N ALA A 69 -8.03 28.82 6.60
CA ALA A 69 -9.14 28.06 7.16
C ALA A 69 -10.42 28.91 7.27
N ASP A 70 -10.30 30.19 7.66
CA ASP A 70 -11.44 31.11 7.73
C ASP A 70 -11.91 31.61 6.34
N ALA A 71 -11.01 31.75 5.37
CA ALA A 71 -11.33 32.22 4.03
C ALA A 71 -12.03 31.16 3.14
N ASN A 72 -11.87 29.90 3.44
CA ASN A 72 -12.50 28.79 2.70
C ASN A 72 -14.04 28.71 2.87
N PHE A 73 -14.64 29.58 3.67
CA PHE A 73 -16.11 29.68 3.81
C PHE A 73 -16.80 30.49 2.71
N THR A 74 -16.08 31.14 1.81
CA THR A 74 -16.67 31.89 0.69
C THR A 74 -16.53 31.13 -0.62
N ASP A 75 -17.68 30.67 -1.14
CA ASP A 75 -17.86 29.90 -2.39
C ASP A 75 -17.37 30.64 -3.64
N ASN A 76 -16.22 30.84 -3.97
CA ASN A 76 -15.63 31.37 -5.23
C ASN A 76 -14.41 32.27 -5.02
N ALA A 77 -13.71 32.16 -3.89
CA ALA A 77 -12.45 32.88 -3.77
C ALA A 77 -11.37 32.21 -4.63
N PRO A 78 -10.68 32.97 -5.51
CA PRO A 78 -9.51 32.42 -6.22
C PRO A 78 -8.48 31.97 -5.18
N LEU A 79 -7.69 30.92 -5.52
CA LEU A 79 -6.58 30.45 -4.68
C LEU A 79 -5.79 31.65 -4.14
N ASN A 80 -5.94 31.94 -2.87
CA ASN A 80 -5.29 33.07 -2.21
C ASN A 80 -4.40 32.57 -1.08
N GLY A 81 -3.29 33.26 -0.86
CA GLY A 81 -2.41 32.98 0.26
C GLY A 81 -1.62 31.67 0.16
N PRO A 82 -1.71 30.80 1.19
CA PRO A 82 -0.86 29.61 1.31
C PRO A 82 -1.01 28.61 0.16
N SER A 83 -2.25 28.33 -0.27
CA SER A 83 -2.54 27.38 -1.35
C SER A 83 -1.81 27.74 -2.64
N ARG A 84 -1.77 29.04 -3.00
CA ARG A 84 -1.06 29.51 -4.20
C ARG A 84 0.46 29.41 -4.06
N LYS A 85 1.00 29.62 -2.85
CA LYS A 85 2.44 29.43 -2.59
C LYS A 85 2.81 27.95 -2.76
N ILE A 86 1.97 27.03 -2.27
CA ILE A 86 2.14 25.60 -2.37
C ILE A 86 2.15 25.15 -3.84
N VAL A 87 1.13 25.54 -4.62
CA VAL A 87 1.05 25.18 -6.05
C VAL A 87 2.28 25.67 -6.79
N ARG A 88 2.68 26.94 -6.60
CA ARG A 88 3.90 27.47 -7.22
C ARG A 88 5.16 26.74 -6.80
N PHE A 89 5.24 26.31 -5.54
CA PHE A 89 6.37 25.51 -5.08
C PHE A 89 6.39 24.16 -5.80
N MET A 90 5.23 23.51 -5.93
CA MET A 90 5.10 22.22 -6.64
C MET A 90 5.47 22.34 -8.13
N GLU A 91 5.05 23.42 -8.80
CA GLU A 91 5.38 23.68 -10.20
C GLU A 91 6.88 23.91 -10.44
N ASN A 92 7.57 24.53 -9.48
CA ASN A 92 8.98 24.91 -9.61
C ASN A 92 9.96 23.90 -9.00
N THR A 93 9.44 22.87 -8.31
CA THR A 93 10.25 21.90 -7.59
C THR A 93 9.91 20.50 -8.09
N ASN A 94 10.91 19.65 -8.23
CA ASN A 94 10.67 18.24 -8.56
C ASN A 94 10.12 17.50 -7.33
N ILE A 95 8.81 17.69 -7.09
CA ILE A 95 8.10 17.06 -5.96
C ILE A 95 8.12 15.55 -6.06
N ASP A 96 8.04 15.00 -7.27
CA ASP A 96 8.11 13.57 -7.52
C ASP A 96 9.36 12.94 -6.88
N SER A 97 10.51 13.58 -7.10
CA SER A 97 11.78 13.12 -6.52
C SER A 97 11.77 13.19 -4.98
N ILE A 98 11.19 14.24 -4.41
CA ILE A 98 11.08 14.41 -2.94
C ILE A 98 10.14 13.35 -2.37
N LEU A 99 8.98 13.16 -2.99
CA LEU A 99 7.98 12.16 -2.60
C LEU A 99 8.61 10.75 -2.59
N HIS A 100 9.23 10.37 -3.69
CA HIS A 100 9.86 9.05 -3.80
C HIS A 100 11.05 8.87 -2.83
N ALA A 101 11.83 9.91 -2.58
CA ALA A 101 12.94 9.84 -1.61
C ALA A 101 12.41 9.61 -0.19
N GLU A 102 11.34 10.32 0.20
CA GLU A 102 10.76 10.20 1.54
C GLU A 102 10.01 8.87 1.74
N LEU A 103 9.29 8.41 0.72
CA LEU A 103 8.66 7.09 0.73
C LEU A 103 9.70 5.98 0.91
N ARG A 104 10.80 6.01 0.16
CA ARG A 104 11.90 5.03 0.28
C ARG A 104 12.57 5.08 1.65
N LYS A 105 12.80 6.26 2.20
CA LYS A 105 13.35 6.44 3.56
C LYS A 105 12.51 5.73 4.61
N ASN A 106 11.18 5.74 4.44
CA ASN A 106 10.22 5.06 5.31
C ASN A 106 9.91 3.62 4.86
N GLY A 107 10.67 3.05 3.91
CA GLY A 107 10.54 1.64 3.48
C GLY A 107 9.44 1.36 2.46
N VAL A 108 8.84 2.39 1.85
CA VAL A 108 7.83 2.24 0.79
C VAL A 108 8.53 2.34 -0.57
N GLU A 109 8.72 1.20 -1.23
CA GLU A 109 9.37 1.08 -2.55
C GLU A 109 8.34 0.90 -3.69
N ALA A 110 7.10 1.31 -3.48
CA ALA A 110 6.05 1.26 -4.51
C ALA A 110 6.06 2.54 -5.35
N GLU A 111 5.72 2.39 -6.64
CA GLU A 111 5.47 3.56 -7.49
C GLU A 111 4.26 4.33 -6.98
N ALA A 112 4.41 5.64 -6.90
CA ALA A 112 3.39 6.55 -6.41
C ALA A 112 3.10 7.62 -7.46
N VAL A 113 1.85 7.99 -7.60
CA VAL A 113 1.39 9.16 -8.34
C VAL A 113 0.72 10.12 -7.39
N PHE A 114 0.78 11.43 -7.64
CA PHE A 114 0.29 12.42 -6.69
C PHE A 114 -0.32 13.63 -7.38
N GLY A 115 -1.14 14.35 -6.62
CA GLY A 115 -1.72 15.62 -7.02
C GLY A 115 -2.15 16.43 -5.80
N ALA A 116 -2.36 17.73 -6.00
CA ALA A 116 -2.96 18.61 -5.02
C ALA A 116 -4.35 19.02 -5.50
N PHE A 117 -5.33 18.85 -4.65
CA PHE A 117 -6.74 19.08 -4.93
C PHE A 117 -7.33 20.13 -4.01
N ASP A 118 -8.33 20.83 -4.48
CA ASP A 118 -9.13 21.71 -3.65
C ASP A 118 -10.22 20.91 -2.87
N LYS A 119 -11.00 21.60 -2.06
CA LYS A 119 -12.11 21.02 -1.29
C LYS A 119 -13.28 20.48 -2.14
N TYR A 120 -13.26 20.73 -3.44
CA TYR A 120 -14.26 20.25 -4.41
C TYR A 120 -13.70 19.16 -5.33
N ASP A 121 -12.57 18.55 -4.95
CA ASP A 121 -11.88 17.51 -5.74
C ASP A 121 -11.38 18.02 -7.11
N GLN A 122 -11.20 19.34 -7.25
CA GLN A 122 -10.61 19.87 -8.47
C GLN A 122 -9.09 19.89 -8.33
N PRO A 123 -8.34 19.39 -9.34
CA PRO A 123 -6.89 19.42 -9.29
C PRO A 123 -6.37 20.83 -9.50
N GLU A 124 -5.64 21.32 -8.51
CA GLU A 124 -4.90 22.57 -8.56
C GLU A 124 -3.45 22.36 -9.04
N TYR A 125 -2.93 21.16 -8.79
CA TYR A 125 -1.69 20.65 -9.34
C TYR A 125 -1.84 19.16 -9.61
N LEU A 126 -1.46 18.76 -10.83
CA LEU A 126 -1.42 17.35 -11.22
C LEU A 126 -0.19 17.16 -12.12
N ASP A 127 0.67 16.23 -11.74
CA ASP A 127 1.81 15.87 -12.58
C ASP A 127 1.35 15.10 -13.83
N GLN A 128 2.11 15.21 -14.92
CA GLN A 128 1.77 14.56 -16.19
C GLN A 128 1.65 13.03 -16.06
N ALA A 129 2.47 12.41 -15.21
CA ALA A 129 2.39 10.98 -14.91
C ALA A 129 1.14 10.61 -14.10
N SER A 130 0.57 11.55 -13.36
CA SER A 130 -0.60 11.37 -12.50
C SER A 130 -1.94 11.58 -13.22
N GLU A 131 -1.92 12.24 -14.38
CA GLU A 131 -3.14 12.56 -15.15
C GLU A 131 -4.01 11.32 -15.46
N PRO A 132 -3.45 10.15 -15.86
CA PRO A 132 -4.25 8.95 -16.09
C PRO A 132 -4.94 8.39 -14.84
N TYR A 133 -4.49 8.79 -13.64
CA TYR A 133 -4.95 8.28 -12.35
C TYR A 133 -5.75 9.31 -11.55
N ARG A 134 -6.28 10.33 -12.22
CA ARG A 134 -7.02 11.42 -11.58
C ARG A 134 -8.20 10.94 -10.75
N ASP A 135 -9.01 10.06 -11.29
CA ASP A 135 -10.20 9.54 -10.62
C ASP A 135 -9.81 8.64 -9.44
N GLU A 136 -8.76 7.82 -9.59
CA GLU A 136 -8.24 6.98 -8.52
C GLU A 136 -7.61 7.80 -7.39
N LEU A 137 -6.96 8.92 -7.70
CA LEU A 137 -6.44 9.85 -6.70
C LEU A 137 -7.57 10.44 -5.85
N VAL A 138 -8.71 10.75 -6.46
CA VAL A 138 -9.89 11.28 -5.76
C VAL A 138 -10.56 10.19 -4.92
N ASP A 139 -10.78 9.01 -5.48
CA ASP A 139 -11.56 7.95 -4.85
C ASP A 139 -10.77 7.10 -3.84
N TYR A 140 -9.47 6.88 -4.10
CA TYR A 140 -8.64 5.90 -3.38
C TYR A 140 -7.30 6.45 -2.92
N GLY A 141 -7.00 7.73 -3.17
CA GLY A 141 -5.75 8.36 -2.76
C GLY A 141 -5.63 8.49 -1.24
N TYR A 142 -4.39 8.37 -0.75
CA TYR A 142 -4.07 8.81 0.61
C TYR A 142 -4.07 10.33 0.62
N SER A 143 -4.89 10.94 1.43
CA SER A 143 -5.02 12.39 1.50
C SER A 143 -4.32 12.96 2.74
N TYR A 144 -3.70 14.13 2.56
CA TYR A 144 -3.14 14.94 3.63
C TYR A 144 -3.44 16.41 3.38
N GLU A 145 -3.99 17.07 4.40
CA GLU A 145 -4.32 18.49 4.29
C GLU A 145 -3.04 19.36 4.29
N LEU A 146 -2.94 20.24 3.32
CA LEU A 146 -1.78 21.10 3.09
C LEU A 146 -2.23 22.53 2.75
N GLY A 147 -2.41 23.35 3.78
CA GLY A 147 -2.70 24.79 3.61
C GLY A 147 -3.95 25.11 2.78
N GLY A 148 -5.04 24.37 3.00
CA GLY A 148 -6.31 24.51 2.28
C GLY A 148 -6.39 23.74 0.98
N LEU A 149 -5.34 22.97 0.65
CA LEU A 149 -5.34 21.95 -0.38
C LEU A 149 -5.22 20.57 0.26
N GLU A 150 -5.61 19.54 -0.47
CA GLU A 150 -5.33 18.13 -0.12
C GLU A 150 -4.25 17.58 -1.05
N LEU A 151 -3.10 17.25 -0.48
CA LEU A 151 -2.11 16.42 -1.17
C LEU A 151 -2.62 14.98 -1.19
N ARG A 152 -2.85 14.44 -2.39
CA ARG A 152 -3.28 13.05 -2.56
C ARG A 152 -2.24 12.23 -3.28
N VAL A 153 -2.01 11.03 -2.76
CA VAL A 153 -1.03 10.08 -3.31
C VAL A 153 -1.73 8.75 -3.53
N TYR A 154 -1.60 8.21 -4.72
CA TYR A 154 -2.14 6.91 -5.10
C TYR A 154 -1.03 5.96 -5.54
N PHE A 155 -1.18 4.68 -5.25
CA PHE A 155 -0.22 3.63 -5.57
C PHE A 155 -0.85 2.63 -6.54
N PRO A 156 -0.62 2.76 -7.86
CA PRO A 156 -1.24 1.88 -8.86
C PRO A 156 -0.94 0.40 -8.64
N GLU A 157 0.27 0.09 -8.16
CA GLU A 157 0.73 -1.28 -7.96
C GLU A 157 0.73 -1.73 -6.48
N LYS A 158 -0.01 -1.05 -5.59
CA LYS A 158 -0.09 -1.41 -4.16
C LYS A 158 -0.37 -2.90 -3.95
N ASN A 159 -1.35 -3.45 -4.64
CA ASN A 159 -1.72 -4.85 -4.50
C ASN A 159 -0.59 -5.78 -4.94
N HIS A 160 0.09 -5.47 -6.04
CA HIS A 160 1.25 -6.25 -6.50
C HIS A 160 2.38 -6.22 -5.47
N TYR A 161 2.69 -5.03 -4.96
CA TYR A 161 3.71 -4.82 -3.92
C TYR A 161 3.41 -5.64 -2.65
N LEU A 162 2.18 -5.63 -2.15
CA LEU A 162 1.78 -6.37 -0.96
C LEU A 162 1.85 -7.89 -1.13
N HIS A 163 1.59 -8.41 -2.34
CA HIS A 163 1.55 -9.85 -2.62
C HIS A 163 2.89 -10.44 -3.04
N LYS A 164 3.86 -9.63 -3.48
CA LYS A 164 5.14 -10.08 -4.06
C LYS A 164 5.84 -11.15 -3.22
N ASP A 165 6.03 -10.91 -1.93
CA ASP A 165 6.73 -11.84 -1.04
C ASP A 165 5.82 -12.95 -0.50
N GLY A 166 4.51 -12.70 -0.44
CA GLY A 166 3.53 -13.72 -0.07
C GLY A 166 3.51 -14.88 -1.06
N LEU A 167 3.54 -14.58 -2.35
CA LEU A 167 3.61 -15.61 -3.42
C LEU A 167 4.90 -16.41 -3.36
N ALA A 168 6.04 -15.80 -3.06
CA ALA A 168 7.31 -16.51 -2.91
C ALA A 168 7.30 -17.48 -1.72
N ALA A 169 6.78 -17.04 -0.58
CA ALA A 169 6.63 -17.89 0.61
C ALA A 169 5.66 -19.05 0.37
N PHE A 170 4.58 -18.84 -0.38
CA PHE A 170 3.63 -19.87 -0.77
C PHE A 170 4.26 -20.91 -1.69
N GLY A 171 5.03 -20.49 -2.69
CA GLY A 171 5.74 -21.39 -3.59
C GLY A 171 6.70 -22.31 -2.85
N LEU A 172 7.48 -21.78 -1.90
CA LEU A 172 8.42 -22.54 -1.10
C LEU A 172 7.71 -23.56 -0.18
N SER A 173 6.63 -23.17 0.47
CA SER A 173 5.86 -24.04 1.34
C SER A 173 5.10 -25.12 0.58
N GLY A 174 4.60 -24.82 -0.61
CA GLY A 174 3.98 -25.79 -1.52
C GLY A 174 4.96 -26.86 -1.99
N LEU A 175 6.19 -26.44 -2.31
CA LEU A 175 7.26 -27.35 -2.69
C LEU A 175 7.64 -28.30 -1.54
N LEU A 176 7.70 -27.80 -0.33
CA LEU A 176 7.99 -28.59 0.87
C LEU A 176 6.88 -29.61 1.16
N LEU A 177 5.61 -29.23 1.01
CA LEU A 177 4.47 -30.15 1.10
C LEU A 177 4.52 -31.25 0.04
N LEU A 178 4.88 -30.90 -1.19
CA LEU A 178 5.03 -31.86 -2.29
C LEU A 178 6.13 -32.86 -1.98
N MET A 179 7.27 -32.43 -1.43
CA MET A 179 8.36 -33.33 -1.00
C MET A 179 7.92 -34.28 0.12
N ILE A 180 7.18 -33.79 1.10
CA ILE A 180 6.62 -34.62 2.18
C ILE A 180 5.66 -35.63 1.61
N PHE A 181 4.77 -35.23 0.68
CA PHE A 181 3.82 -36.14 0.04
C PHE A 181 4.53 -37.24 -0.74
N VAL A 182 5.54 -36.92 -1.56
CA VAL A 182 6.34 -37.88 -2.31
C VAL A 182 7.05 -38.84 -1.35
N GLY A 183 7.63 -38.33 -0.26
CA GLY A 183 8.27 -39.15 0.76
C GLY A 183 7.31 -40.17 1.40
N LEU A 184 6.10 -39.72 1.74
CA LEU A 184 5.07 -40.61 2.31
C LEU A 184 4.59 -41.68 1.32
N VAL A 185 4.42 -41.31 0.06
CA VAL A 185 4.08 -42.27 -1.01
C VAL A 185 5.20 -43.30 -1.17
N TYR A 186 6.46 -42.88 -1.16
CA TYR A 186 7.61 -43.78 -1.23
C TYR A 186 7.66 -44.77 -0.05
N VAL A 187 7.50 -44.28 1.18
CA VAL A 187 7.43 -45.13 2.39
C VAL A 187 6.27 -46.14 2.31
N TYR A 188 5.09 -45.69 1.84
CA TYR A 188 3.93 -46.57 1.67
C TYR A 188 4.23 -47.73 0.71
N TYR A 189 4.85 -47.45 -0.44
CA TYR A 189 5.22 -48.50 -1.40
C TYR A 189 6.34 -49.43 -0.87
N SER A 190 7.33 -48.86 -0.16
CA SER A 190 8.43 -49.64 0.43
C SER A 190 7.99 -50.61 1.52
N VAL A 191 6.98 -50.25 2.31
CA VAL A 191 6.43 -51.13 3.36
C VAL A 191 5.50 -52.21 2.79
N LYS A 192 5.01 -52.03 1.56
CA LYS A 192 4.10 -52.99 0.91
C LYS A 192 4.83 -54.09 0.14
N GLN A 193 6.13 -53.92 -0.15
CA GLN A 193 6.99 -54.99 -0.70
C GLN A 193 7.47 -55.93 0.42
#